data_ea9560e396318370dff97df37e573918
#
_entry.id   ea9560e396318370dff97df37e573918
#
_cell.length_a   1.000
_cell.length_b   1.000
_cell.length_c   1.000
_cell.angle_alpha   90.00
_cell.angle_beta   90.00
_cell.angle_gamma   90.00
#
_symmetry.space_group_name_H-M   'P 1'
#
loop_
_entity.id
_entity.type
_entity.pdbx_description
1 polymer ?
#
loop_
_entity_poly.entity_id
_entity_poly.type
_entity_poly.pdbx_seq_one_letter_code
_entity_poly.pdbx_strand_id
1 'polypeptide(L)'
;MNRDELADVRNEMLGFIFQQYNLLPKLNLVENVEVPLMYAGVPRAERRERARIALERVGLGDKLKHKPSQLSGGQQQRASIARALAGEPAVILADEPTGALDSRTGREVLELLQALHAAGHTVVLITHDNSIAVQAQRIIRLEDGWVVYDGLANAPEAVVTPRAAGGKGGGAP
;
A
#
# COMPACT_ATOMS: atom_id res chain seq x y z
N MET A 1 5.82 21.22 14.48
CA MET A 1 5.81 19.82 14.96
C MET A 1 7.26 19.39 15.16
N ASN A 2 7.58 18.85 16.34
CA ASN A 2 8.88 18.24 16.62
C ASN A 2 8.93 16.80 16.03
N ARG A 3 10.08 16.11 16.17
CA ARG A 3 10.23 14.74 15.60
C ARG A 3 9.32 13.72 16.26
N ASP A 4 9.03 13.88 17.53
CA ASP A 4 8.19 12.94 18.29
C ASP A 4 6.72 13.12 17.90
N GLU A 5 6.22 14.34 17.81
CA GLU A 5 4.87 14.65 17.30
C GLU A 5 4.65 14.11 15.88
N LEU A 6 5.68 14.18 15.01
CA LEU A 6 5.60 13.62 13.66
C LEU A 6 5.58 12.08 13.67
N ALA A 7 6.25 11.44 14.62
CA ALA A 7 6.23 9.99 14.77
C ALA A 7 4.87 9.51 15.27
N ASP A 8 4.28 10.21 16.22
CA ASP A 8 2.93 9.93 16.75
C ASP A 8 1.88 10.04 15.64
N VAL A 9 1.87 11.12 14.87
CA VAL A 9 0.95 11.30 13.73
C VAL A 9 1.11 10.19 12.69
N ARG A 10 2.36 9.80 12.37
CA ARG A 10 2.59 8.67 11.43
C ARG A 10 2.04 7.36 11.98
N ASN A 11 2.23 7.10 13.25
CA ASN A 11 1.82 5.84 13.87
C ASN A 11 0.30 5.74 14.03
N GLU A 12 -0.36 6.85 14.33
CA GLU A 12 -1.81 6.88 14.56
C GLU A 12 -2.63 7.06 13.28
N MET A 13 -2.13 7.84 12.32
CA MET A 13 -2.92 8.25 11.15
C MET A 13 -2.58 7.52 9.86
N LEU A 14 -1.36 6.96 9.74
CA LEU A 14 -0.87 6.42 8.48
C LEU A 14 -0.57 4.93 8.56
N GLY A 15 -1.18 4.16 7.65
CA GLY A 15 -0.81 2.77 7.37
C GLY A 15 0.05 2.69 6.12
N PHE A 16 1.22 2.04 6.20
CA PHE A 16 2.14 1.92 5.08
C PHE A 16 2.14 0.50 4.50
N ILE A 17 1.99 0.41 3.19
CA ILE A 17 2.11 -0.81 2.39
C ILE A 17 3.25 -0.61 1.39
N PHE A 18 4.22 -1.50 1.38
CA PHE A 18 5.43 -1.42 0.56
C PHE A 18 5.49 -2.53 -0.49
N GLN A 19 6.17 -2.27 -1.60
CA GLN A 19 6.41 -3.25 -2.67
C GLN A 19 7.09 -4.53 -2.16
N GLN A 20 8.06 -4.42 -1.25
CA GLN A 20 8.84 -5.55 -0.70
C GLN A 20 8.25 -6.12 0.59
N TYR A 21 6.96 -5.87 0.88
CA TYR A 21 6.23 -6.36 2.05
C TYR A 21 6.79 -5.89 3.40
N ASN A 22 8.12 -5.81 3.57
CA ASN A 22 8.84 -5.41 4.79
C ASN A 22 8.38 -6.16 6.05
N LEU A 23 8.08 -7.46 5.91
CA LEU A 23 7.78 -8.32 7.04
C LEU A 23 9.07 -8.74 7.73
N LEU A 24 9.01 -8.84 9.06
CA LEU A 24 10.12 -9.30 9.88
C LEU A 24 10.23 -10.83 9.79
N PRO A 25 11.32 -11.39 9.22
CA PRO A 25 11.36 -12.81 8.82
C PRO A 25 11.40 -13.77 10.02
N LYS A 26 11.83 -13.31 11.18
CA LYS A 26 11.91 -14.11 12.40
C LYS A 26 10.57 -14.22 13.13
N LEU A 27 9.65 -13.29 12.90
CA LEU A 27 8.35 -13.21 13.52
C LEU A 27 7.29 -13.96 12.70
N ASN A 28 6.27 -14.51 13.37
CA ASN A 28 5.08 -15.03 12.69
C ASN A 28 4.16 -13.89 12.24
N LEU A 29 3.03 -14.21 11.56
CA LEU A 29 2.14 -13.19 11.02
C LEU A 29 1.50 -12.32 12.10
N VAL A 30 1.00 -12.92 13.19
CA VAL A 30 0.41 -12.15 14.30
C VAL A 30 1.45 -11.18 14.86
N GLU A 31 2.65 -11.68 15.16
CA GLU A 31 3.73 -10.85 15.69
C GLU A 31 4.14 -9.72 14.75
N ASN A 32 4.16 -9.96 13.42
CA ASN A 32 4.41 -8.92 12.43
C ASN A 32 3.35 -7.82 12.45
N VAL A 33 2.07 -8.20 12.56
CA VAL A 33 0.94 -7.26 12.58
C VAL A 33 0.84 -6.53 13.92
N GLU A 34 1.30 -7.14 15.03
CA GLU A 34 1.38 -6.50 16.34
C GLU A 34 2.42 -5.36 16.40
N VAL A 35 3.43 -5.34 15.52
CA VAL A 35 4.56 -4.38 15.62
C VAL A 35 4.11 -2.92 15.73
N PRO A 36 3.29 -2.35 14.84
CA PRO A 36 2.86 -0.95 14.96
C PRO A 36 2.06 -0.70 16.23
N LEU A 37 1.26 -1.66 16.67
CA LEU A 37 0.47 -1.56 17.91
C LEU A 37 1.36 -1.57 19.17
N MET A 38 2.53 -2.23 19.10
CA MET A 38 3.51 -2.18 20.19
C MET A 38 4.06 -0.76 20.36
N TYR A 39 4.39 -0.10 19.26
CA TYR A 39 4.86 1.29 19.27
C TYR A 39 3.78 2.28 19.72
N ALA A 40 2.52 1.98 19.44
CA ALA A 40 1.36 2.74 19.92
C ALA A 40 1.02 2.46 21.40
N GLY A 41 1.80 1.63 22.11
CA GLY A 41 1.58 1.32 23.51
C GLY A 41 0.34 0.45 23.81
N VAL A 42 -0.26 -0.18 22.79
CA VAL A 42 -1.45 -1.03 22.96
C VAL A 42 -1.12 -2.26 23.83
N PRO A 43 -1.94 -2.59 24.85
CA PRO A 43 -1.73 -3.75 25.73
C PRO A 43 -1.67 -5.07 24.92
N ARG A 44 -0.84 -6.02 25.40
CA ARG A 44 -0.56 -7.26 24.67
C ARG A 44 -1.80 -8.07 24.27
N ALA A 45 -2.77 -8.19 25.16
CA ALA A 45 -4.00 -8.94 24.87
C ALA A 45 -4.80 -8.27 23.73
N GLU A 46 -4.94 -6.95 23.79
CA GLU A 46 -5.69 -6.17 22.81
C GLU A 46 -4.98 -6.15 21.44
N ARG A 47 -3.65 -5.89 21.38
CA ARG A 47 -2.94 -5.86 20.10
C ARG A 47 -2.97 -7.23 19.40
N ARG A 48 -2.93 -8.33 20.16
CA ARG A 48 -3.01 -9.68 19.59
C ARG A 48 -4.37 -9.95 18.97
N GLU A 49 -5.43 -9.50 19.59
CA GLU A 49 -6.78 -9.61 19.04
C GLU A 49 -6.96 -8.72 17.83
N ARG A 50 -6.51 -7.47 17.85
CA ARG A 50 -6.53 -6.59 16.68
C ARG A 50 -5.73 -7.16 15.51
N ALA A 51 -4.56 -7.73 15.77
CA ALA A 51 -3.73 -8.39 14.76
C ALA A 51 -4.44 -9.60 14.14
N ARG A 52 -5.10 -10.42 14.95
CA ARG A 52 -5.91 -11.56 14.50
C ARG A 52 -7.03 -11.11 13.56
N ILE A 53 -7.81 -10.12 13.98
CA ILE A 53 -8.92 -9.55 13.20
C ILE A 53 -8.41 -8.98 11.87
N ALA A 54 -7.30 -8.23 11.88
CA ALA A 54 -6.70 -7.66 10.68
C ALA A 54 -6.26 -8.76 9.69
N LEU A 55 -5.66 -9.85 10.17
CA LEU A 55 -5.28 -11.00 9.34
C LEU A 55 -6.49 -11.74 8.77
N GLU A 56 -7.56 -11.89 9.53
CA GLU A 56 -8.81 -12.48 9.04
C GLU A 56 -9.45 -11.64 7.93
N ARG A 57 -9.45 -10.31 8.06
CA ARG A 57 -9.96 -9.39 7.02
C ARG A 57 -9.26 -9.53 5.68
N VAL A 58 -7.99 -9.93 5.67
CA VAL A 58 -7.21 -10.13 4.45
C VAL A 58 -7.15 -11.61 4.01
N GLY A 59 -7.95 -12.50 4.64
CA GLY A 59 -8.03 -13.92 4.30
C GLY A 59 -6.84 -14.75 4.74
N LEU A 60 -6.19 -14.40 5.86
CA LEU A 60 -5.04 -15.09 6.44
C LEU A 60 -5.30 -15.63 7.87
N GLY A 61 -6.56 -15.78 8.26
CA GLY A 61 -6.95 -16.25 9.59
C GLY A 61 -6.49 -17.68 9.91
N ASP A 62 -6.28 -18.52 8.91
CA ASP A 62 -5.75 -19.89 9.02
C ASP A 62 -4.20 -19.93 9.13
N LYS A 63 -3.51 -18.79 8.95
CA LYS A 63 -2.04 -18.70 8.83
C LYS A 63 -1.35 -17.88 9.92
N LEU A 64 -2.05 -17.60 11.02
CA LEU A 64 -1.59 -16.71 12.10
C LEU A 64 -0.18 -17.00 12.62
N LYS A 65 0.20 -18.29 12.70
CA LYS A 65 1.49 -18.75 13.22
C LYS A 65 2.55 -18.97 12.13
N HIS A 66 2.22 -18.77 10.84
CA HIS A 66 3.19 -18.93 9.76
C HIS A 66 4.19 -17.78 9.78
N LYS A 67 5.43 -18.07 9.38
CA LYS A 67 6.47 -17.07 9.13
C LYS A 67 6.41 -16.59 7.67
N PRO A 68 6.94 -15.41 7.34
CA PRO A 68 6.96 -14.90 5.97
C PRO A 68 7.52 -15.90 4.94
N SER A 69 8.57 -16.65 5.28
CA SER A 69 9.17 -17.65 4.40
C SER A 69 8.26 -18.82 4.01
N GLN A 70 7.15 -19.01 4.71
CA GLN A 70 6.16 -20.07 4.46
C GLN A 70 4.98 -19.60 3.60
N LEU A 71 5.04 -18.36 3.09
CA LEU A 71 3.95 -17.70 2.39
C LEU A 71 4.32 -17.37 0.94
N SER A 72 3.34 -17.40 0.04
CA SER A 72 3.48 -16.82 -1.30
C SER A 72 3.64 -15.29 -1.23
N GLY A 73 4.15 -14.66 -2.30
CA GLY A 73 4.29 -13.20 -2.39
C GLY A 73 2.97 -12.46 -2.12
N GLY A 74 1.87 -12.92 -2.69
CA GLY A 74 0.55 -12.33 -2.45
C GLY A 74 0.06 -12.49 -1.01
N GLN A 75 0.37 -13.62 -0.36
CA GLN A 75 0.07 -13.79 1.06
C GLN A 75 0.91 -12.86 1.94
N GLN A 76 2.20 -12.68 1.60
CA GLN A 76 3.06 -11.72 2.28
C GLN A 76 2.56 -10.29 2.11
N GLN A 77 2.10 -9.92 0.91
CA GLN A 77 1.52 -8.60 0.67
C GLN A 77 0.23 -8.39 1.46
N ARG A 78 -0.67 -9.38 1.49
CA ARG A 78 -1.87 -9.30 2.32
C ARG A 78 -1.53 -9.18 3.82
N ALA A 79 -0.49 -9.85 4.29
CA ALA A 79 -0.02 -9.68 5.68
C ALA A 79 0.53 -8.26 5.94
N SER A 80 1.24 -7.66 4.97
CA SER A 80 1.69 -6.27 5.02
C SER A 80 0.49 -5.30 5.09
N ILE A 81 -0.57 -5.57 4.31
CA ILE A 81 -1.82 -4.80 4.37
C ILE A 81 -2.48 -4.95 5.76
N ALA A 82 -2.58 -6.18 6.29
CA ALA A 82 -3.12 -6.41 7.64
C ALA A 82 -2.36 -5.63 8.71
N ARG A 83 -1.02 -5.57 8.61
CA ARG A 83 -0.18 -4.78 9.50
C ARG A 83 -0.49 -3.28 9.41
N ALA A 84 -0.68 -2.76 8.19
CA ALA A 84 -1.07 -1.37 8.00
C ALA A 84 -2.45 -1.05 8.59
N LEU A 85 -3.40 -2.00 8.55
CA LEU A 85 -4.76 -1.83 9.05
C LEU A 85 -4.91 -2.00 10.57
N ALA A 86 -3.98 -2.67 11.23
CA ALA A 86 -4.11 -3.03 12.65
C ALA A 86 -4.24 -1.82 13.58
N GLY A 87 -3.65 -0.68 13.21
CA GLY A 87 -3.76 0.60 13.91
C GLY A 87 -5.01 1.42 13.55
N GLU A 88 -5.88 0.92 12.69
CA GLU A 88 -7.06 1.64 12.17
C GLU A 88 -6.72 3.03 11.59
N PRO A 89 -5.75 3.12 10.66
CA PRO A 89 -5.26 4.40 10.16
C PRO A 89 -6.33 5.13 9.36
N ALA A 90 -6.33 6.47 9.43
CA ALA A 90 -7.19 7.31 8.61
C ALA A 90 -6.81 7.26 7.11
N VAL A 91 -5.51 7.08 6.81
CA VAL A 91 -4.96 7.04 5.45
C VAL A 91 -4.05 5.84 5.28
N ILE A 92 -4.23 5.11 4.19
CA ILE A 92 -3.36 4.01 3.76
C ILE A 92 -2.50 4.51 2.59
N LEU A 93 -1.18 4.47 2.76
CA LEU A 93 -0.21 4.79 1.72
C LEU A 93 0.34 3.48 1.14
N ALA A 94 0.03 3.18 -0.11
CA ALA A 94 0.45 1.98 -0.82
C ALA A 94 1.46 2.34 -1.92
N ASP A 95 2.73 2.02 -1.68
CA ASP A 95 3.84 2.30 -2.60
C ASP A 95 4.15 1.05 -3.44
N GLU A 96 3.83 1.11 -4.74
CA GLU A 96 3.96 0.01 -5.70
C GLU A 96 3.46 -1.36 -5.15
N PRO A 97 2.24 -1.44 -4.60
CA PRO A 97 1.80 -2.59 -3.81
C PRO A 97 1.69 -3.89 -4.61
N THR A 98 1.75 -3.83 -5.93
CA THR A 98 1.67 -4.97 -6.84
C THR A 98 2.95 -5.23 -7.62
N GLY A 99 3.97 -4.37 -7.49
CA GLY A 99 5.16 -4.39 -8.32
C GLY A 99 6.02 -5.67 -8.22
N ALA A 100 5.90 -6.44 -7.13
CA ALA A 100 6.59 -7.70 -6.94
C ALA A 100 5.70 -8.95 -7.18
N LEU A 101 4.47 -8.77 -7.70
CA LEU A 101 3.47 -9.82 -7.84
C LEU A 101 3.20 -10.15 -9.31
N ASP A 102 2.80 -11.39 -9.57
CA ASP A 102 2.21 -11.76 -10.85
C ASP A 102 0.86 -11.04 -11.07
N SER A 103 0.44 -10.93 -12.34
CA SER A 103 -0.74 -10.14 -12.73
C SER A 103 -2.05 -10.60 -12.06
N ARG A 104 -2.21 -11.88 -11.74
CA ARG A 104 -3.41 -12.41 -11.06
C ARG A 104 -3.41 -11.95 -9.61
N THR A 105 -2.33 -12.25 -8.91
CA THR A 105 -2.15 -11.91 -7.49
C THR A 105 -2.18 -10.39 -7.28
N GLY A 106 -1.59 -9.63 -8.23
CA GLY A 106 -1.65 -8.17 -8.22
C GLY A 106 -3.10 -7.64 -8.29
N ARG A 107 -3.96 -8.22 -9.15
CA ARG A 107 -5.39 -7.86 -9.19
C ARG A 107 -6.10 -8.13 -7.87
N GLU A 108 -5.86 -9.30 -7.25
CA GLU A 108 -6.46 -9.62 -5.95
C GLU A 108 -6.07 -8.61 -4.86
N VAL A 109 -4.84 -8.10 -4.89
CA VAL A 109 -4.37 -7.04 -3.96
C VAL A 109 -5.05 -5.71 -4.26
N LEU A 110 -5.21 -5.32 -5.53
CA LEU A 110 -5.92 -4.08 -5.90
C LEU A 110 -7.40 -4.14 -5.52
N GLU A 111 -8.07 -5.26 -5.74
CA GLU A 111 -9.46 -5.48 -5.31
C GLU A 111 -9.60 -5.34 -3.78
N LEU A 112 -8.63 -5.84 -3.01
CA LEU A 112 -8.60 -5.66 -1.57
C LEU A 112 -8.46 -4.18 -1.18
N LEU A 113 -7.58 -3.41 -1.84
CA LEU A 113 -7.42 -1.97 -1.59
C LEU A 113 -8.69 -1.18 -1.97
N GLN A 114 -9.35 -1.55 -3.07
CA GLN A 114 -10.64 -0.96 -3.46
C GLN A 114 -11.74 -1.28 -2.44
N ALA A 115 -11.80 -2.49 -1.91
CA ALA A 115 -12.74 -2.86 -0.86
C ALA A 115 -12.50 -2.07 0.43
N LEU A 116 -11.25 -1.81 0.80
CA LEU A 116 -10.90 -0.95 1.94
C LEU A 116 -11.35 0.49 1.72
N HIS A 117 -11.17 1.02 0.50
CA HIS A 117 -11.68 2.35 0.16
C HIS A 117 -13.21 2.40 0.24
N ALA A 118 -13.90 1.41 -0.29
CA ALA A 118 -15.36 1.31 -0.20
C ALA A 118 -15.87 1.19 1.26
N ALA A 119 -15.05 0.65 2.16
CA ALA A 119 -15.31 0.58 3.60
C ALA A 119 -15.03 1.89 4.34
N GLY A 120 -14.58 2.97 3.65
CA GLY A 120 -14.39 4.31 4.19
C GLY A 120 -12.95 4.72 4.46
N HIS A 121 -11.96 3.88 4.14
CA HIS A 121 -10.54 4.28 4.26
C HIS A 121 -10.12 5.20 3.11
N THR A 122 -9.29 6.19 3.39
CA THR A 122 -8.59 6.92 2.34
C THR A 122 -7.38 6.11 1.90
N VAL A 123 -7.33 5.74 0.61
CA VAL A 123 -6.20 4.98 0.04
C VAL A 123 -5.46 5.87 -0.95
N VAL A 124 -4.17 6.10 -0.70
CA VAL A 124 -3.24 6.77 -1.62
C VAL A 124 -2.35 5.71 -2.24
N LEU A 125 -2.52 5.49 -3.53
CA LEU A 125 -1.76 4.51 -4.31
C LEU A 125 -0.67 5.24 -5.09
N ILE A 126 0.59 4.85 -4.88
CA ILE A 126 1.73 5.35 -5.64
C ILE A 126 2.10 4.26 -6.65
N THR A 127 2.11 4.59 -7.93
CA THR A 127 2.47 3.66 -9.00
C THR A 127 2.96 4.41 -10.24
N HIS A 128 3.83 3.77 -11.01
CA HIS A 128 4.21 4.22 -12.35
C HIS A 128 3.41 3.50 -13.46
N ASP A 129 2.53 2.55 -13.09
CA ASP A 129 1.68 1.81 -14.04
C ASP A 129 0.36 2.55 -14.27
N ASN A 130 0.18 3.08 -15.49
CA ASN A 130 -1.04 3.77 -15.88
C ASN A 130 -2.29 2.88 -15.80
N SER A 131 -2.16 1.56 -16.04
CA SER A 131 -3.29 0.62 -15.99
C SER A 131 -3.83 0.43 -14.57
N ILE A 132 -2.97 0.65 -13.58
CA ILE A 132 -3.32 0.67 -12.15
C ILE A 132 -3.84 2.05 -11.76
N ALA A 133 -3.17 3.11 -12.17
CA ALA A 133 -3.52 4.48 -11.80
C ALA A 133 -4.97 4.84 -12.21
N VAL A 134 -5.43 4.42 -13.39
CA VAL A 134 -6.79 4.70 -13.87
C VAL A 134 -7.91 3.98 -13.09
N GLN A 135 -7.56 3.08 -12.19
CA GLN A 135 -8.53 2.41 -11.30
C GLN A 135 -8.84 3.26 -10.05
N ALA A 136 -8.09 4.32 -9.80
CA ALA A 136 -8.37 5.28 -8.74
C ALA A 136 -9.52 6.24 -9.14
N GLN A 137 -10.06 6.97 -8.19
CA GLN A 137 -11.05 8.03 -8.45
C GLN A 137 -10.37 9.33 -8.93
N ARG A 138 -9.21 9.66 -8.37
CA ARG A 138 -8.42 10.86 -8.65
C ARG A 138 -6.98 10.47 -8.91
N ILE A 139 -6.35 11.12 -9.85
CA ILE A 139 -4.93 10.97 -10.18
C ILE A 139 -4.22 12.30 -9.96
N ILE A 140 -3.10 12.24 -9.26
CA ILE A 140 -2.12 13.33 -9.19
C ILE A 140 -0.87 12.81 -9.88
N ARG A 141 -0.49 13.44 -11.00
CA ARG A 141 0.72 13.06 -11.74
C ARG A 141 1.84 14.02 -11.45
N LEU A 142 3.01 13.45 -11.21
CA LEU A 142 4.24 14.18 -10.95
C LEU A 142 5.24 13.87 -12.08
N GLU A 143 5.85 14.92 -12.65
CA GLU A 143 6.98 14.84 -13.57
C GLU A 143 8.06 15.84 -13.10
N ASP A 144 9.30 15.36 -12.93
CA ASP A 144 10.43 16.18 -12.48
C ASP A 144 10.15 17.00 -11.18
N GLY A 145 9.35 16.43 -10.28
CA GLY A 145 8.96 17.07 -9.03
C GLY A 145 7.82 18.08 -9.12
N TRP A 146 7.22 18.27 -10.30
CA TRP A 146 6.08 19.17 -10.52
C TRP A 146 4.80 18.39 -10.72
N VAL A 147 3.69 18.93 -10.20
CA VAL A 147 2.35 18.41 -10.49
C VAL A 147 1.97 18.85 -11.91
N VAL A 148 1.86 17.88 -12.83
CA VAL A 148 1.47 18.11 -14.23
C VAL A 148 0.01 17.76 -14.51
N TYR A 149 -0.62 16.98 -13.65
CA TYR A 149 -2.03 16.68 -13.68
C TYR A 149 -2.58 16.47 -12.28
N ASP A 150 -3.77 16.98 -12.02
CA ASP A 150 -4.54 16.74 -10.79
C ASP A 150 -6.03 16.74 -11.14
N GLY A 151 -6.66 15.56 -11.17
CA GLY A 151 -8.04 15.45 -11.60
C GLY A 151 -8.61 14.04 -11.53
N LEU A 152 -9.80 13.85 -12.10
CA LEU A 152 -10.49 12.55 -12.13
C LEU A 152 -9.75 11.56 -13.04
N ALA A 153 -9.69 10.30 -12.62
CA ALA A 153 -8.99 9.25 -13.38
C ALA A 153 -9.63 8.90 -14.72
N ASN A 154 -10.90 9.21 -14.91
CA ASN A 154 -11.64 9.00 -16.17
C ASN A 154 -11.54 10.17 -17.15
N ALA A 155 -10.84 11.24 -16.81
CA ALA A 155 -10.60 12.35 -17.74
C ALA A 155 -9.60 11.94 -18.84
N PRO A 156 -9.74 12.43 -20.09
CA PRO A 156 -8.82 12.09 -21.18
C PRO A 156 -7.36 12.43 -20.89
N GLU A 157 -7.12 13.47 -20.11
CA GLU A 157 -5.80 13.97 -19.72
C GLU A 157 -5.16 13.11 -18.60
N ALA A 158 -5.94 12.23 -17.97
CA ALA A 158 -5.44 11.35 -16.91
C ALA A 158 -4.44 10.32 -17.42
N VAL A 159 -4.54 9.91 -18.68
CA VAL A 159 -3.65 8.92 -19.32
C VAL A 159 -2.56 9.63 -20.10
N VAL A 160 -1.29 9.43 -19.70
CA VAL A 160 -0.16 9.87 -20.55
C VAL A 160 0.06 8.84 -21.64
N THR A 161 -0.10 9.26 -22.88
CA THR A 161 0.57 8.58 -23.98
C THR A 161 2.08 8.85 -23.81
N PRO A 162 2.96 7.81 -23.73
CA PRO A 162 4.39 8.04 -23.68
C PRO A 162 4.77 8.97 -24.85
N ARG A 163 5.41 10.10 -24.57
CA ARG A 163 6.03 10.90 -25.63
C ARG A 163 6.96 9.97 -26.39
N ALA A 164 6.68 9.75 -27.66
CA ALA A 164 7.60 9.07 -28.55
C ALA A 164 8.97 9.73 -28.34
N ALA A 165 9.99 8.93 -28.01
CA ALA A 165 11.34 9.40 -27.81
C ALA A 165 11.70 10.31 -28.97
N GLY A 166 11.90 11.59 -28.68
CA GLY A 166 12.03 12.64 -29.66
C GLY A 166 13.10 12.29 -30.67
N GLY A 167 12.68 12.16 -31.92
CA GLY A 167 13.59 12.06 -33.04
C GLY A 167 14.57 13.22 -32.97
N LYS A 168 15.85 12.93 -32.87
CA LYS A 168 16.92 13.89 -33.10
C LYS A 168 16.72 14.43 -34.52
N GLY A 169 16.11 15.62 -34.59
CA GLY A 169 16.14 16.42 -35.79
C GLY A 169 17.58 16.88 -36.05
N GLY A 170 18.30 16.09 -36.80
CA GLY A 170 19.51 16.58 -37.43
C GLY A 170 19.14 17.67 -38.40
N GLY A 171 19.70 18.84 -38.24
CA GLY A 171 19.64 19.95 -39.17
C GLY A 171 20.97 20.68 -39.13
N ALA A 172 21.89 20.22 -39.96
CA ALA A 172 22.90 21.13 -40.55
C ALA A 172 22.35 21.58 -41.92
N PRO A 173 22.81 22.60 -42.55
CA PRO A 173 24.22 22.98 -42.70
C PRO A 173 24.64 24.26 -41.97
#